data_5b8ae5697a55fd52eb93358f44a93ba1
#
_entry.id   5b8ae5697a55fd52eb93358f44a93ba1
#
_cell.length_a   1.000
_cell.length_b   1.000
_cell.length_c   1.000
_cell.angle_alpha   90.00
_cell.angle_beta   90.00
_cell.angle_gamma   90.00
#
_symmetry.space_group_name_H-M   'P 1'
#
loop_
_entity.id
_entity.type
_entity.pdbx_description
1 polymer ?
#
loop_
_entity_poly.entity_id
_entity_poly.type
_entity_poly.pdbx_seq_one_letter_code
_entity_poly.pdbx_strand_id
1 'polypeptide(L)'
;MQIFKWLTHPEFLKSQGYKWIAIDSLTEMSDRLLESLEKKFEGDKNGFKIWGEYATQMIGVLKKIRDLPCHVFVTCLAKEEADANGVTQYWPHVKGQAVSKQIPAIFDHVFCGVRTTEKTDSGHPKVRRMFATDEVNGWHGKSRDPLRRLRPIEDCDDVTELLAKMSETQEQFNKRKVA
;
A
#
# COMPACT_ATOMS: atom_id res chain seq x y z
N MET A 1 5.03 -17.43 -13.88
CA MET A 1 4.27 -16.78 -12.81
C MET A 1 2.96 -16.25 -13.41
N GLN A 2 1.78 -16.74 -12.97
CA GLN A 2 0.48 -16.40 -13.58
C GLN A 2 0.12 -14.92 -13.52
N ILE A 3 0.46 -14.22 -12.42
CA ILE A 3 0.18 -12.79 -12.24
C ILE A 3 0.71 -11.94 -13.41
N PHE A 4 1.89 -12.26 -13.95
CA PHE A 4 2.42 -11.52 -15.10
C PHE A 4 1.63 -11.72 -16.39
N LYS A 5 1.00 -12.89 -16.58
CA LYS A 5 0.12 -13.11 -17.74
C LYS A 5 -1.12 -12.21 -17.65
N TRP A 6 -1.70 -12.04 -16.48
CA TRP A 6 -2.85 -11.16 -16.30
C TRP A 6 -2.50 -9.70 -16.53
N LEU A 7 -1.35 -9.25 -15.98
CA LEU A 7 -0.85 -7.88 -16.15
C LEU A 7 -0.52 -7.54 -17.61
N THR A 8 -0.19 -8.53 -18.43
CA THR A 8 0.09 -8.35 -19.87
C THR A 8 -1.14 -8.48 -20.77
N HIS A 9 -2.26 -8.96 -20.22
CA HIS A 9 -3.51 -9.19 -20.96
C HIS A 9 -4.72 -8.57 -20.23
N PRO A 10 -4.83 -7.24 -20.15
CA PRO A 10 -5.93 -6.57 -19.45
C PRO A 10 -7.31 -6.94 -20.02
N GLU A 11 -7.42 -7.28 -21.29
CA GLU A 11 -8.66 -7.75 -21.91
C GLU A 11 -9.15 -9.09 -21.32
N PHE A 12 -8.22 -9.95 -20.86
CA PHE A 12 -8.60 -11.16 -20.14
C PHE A 12 -9.31 -10.83 -18.83
N LEU A 13 -8.79 -9.86 -18.06
CA LEU A 13 -9.43 -9.43 -16.81
C LEU A 13 -10.81 -8.83 -17.04
N LYS A 14 -10.96 -8.02 -18.10
CA LYS A 14 -12.26 -7.47 -18.51
C LYS A 14 -13.26 -8.59 -18.87
N SER A 15 -12.82 -9.60 -19.61
CA SER A 15 -13.66 -10.73 -20.01
C SER A 15 -14.14 -11.58 -18.82
N GLN A 16 -13.38 -11.63 -17.73
CA GLN A 16 -13.76 -12.32 -16.50
C GLN A 16 -14.72 -11.52 -15.60
N GLY A 17 -14.94 -10.24 -15.89
CA GLY A 17 -15.86 -9.40 -15.13
C GLY A 17 -15.40 -9.07 -13.71
N TYR A 18 -14.13 -9.25 -13.38
CA TYR A 18 -13.58 -8.89 -12.06
C TYR A 18 -13.67 -7.38 -11.83
N LYS A 19 -14.31 -6.99 -10.75
CA LYS A 19 -14.37 -5.60 -10.29
C LYS A 19 -13.21 -5.26 -9.35
N TRP A 20 -12.70 -6.27 -8.64
CA TRP A 20 -11.64 -6.14 -7.64
C TRP A 20 -10.61 -7.25 -7.80
N ILE A 21 -9.36 -6.88 -7.59
CA ILE A 21 -8.23 -7.81 -7.47
C ILE A 21 -7.50 -7.47 -6.18
N ALA A 22 -7.22 -8.49 -5.37
CA ALA A 22 -6.37 -8.39 -4.20
C ALA A 22 -5.02 -9.05 -4.46
N ILE A 23 -3.93 -8.37 -4.11
CA ILE A 23 -2.55 -8.87 -4.17
C ILE A 23 -1.99 -8.91 -2.75
N ASP A 24 -1.74 -10.11 -2.25
CA ASP A 24 -1.16 -10.34 -0.92
C ASP A 24 0.13 -11.15 -1.06
N SER A 25 1.28 -10.55 -0.89
CA SER A 25 1.60 -9.18 -0.53
C SER A 25 2.68 -8.60 -1.45
N LEU A 26 2.79 -7.29 -1.45
CA LEU A 26 3.85 -6.60 -2.17
C LEU A 26 5.24 -6.94 -1.61
N THR A 27 5.33 -7.16 -0.30
CA THR A 27 6.57 -7.59 0.37
C THR A 27 7.09 -8.89 -0.22
N GLU A 28 6.23 -9.92 -0.31
CA GLU A 28 6.60 -11.22 -0.89
C GLU A 28 6.95 -11.09 -2.39
N MET A 29 6.18 -10.30 -3.13
CA MET A 29 6.47 -10.06 -4.55
C MET A 29 7.85 -9.41 -4.74
N SER A 30 8.21 -8.47 -3.87
CA SER A 30 9.53 -7.82 -3.85
C SER A 30 10.66 -8.82 -3.61
N ASP A 31 10.50 -9.70 -2.63
CA ASP A 31 11.50 -10.71 -2.28
C ASP A 31 11.70 -11.69 -3.43
N ARG A 32 10.62 -12.22 -4.01
CA ARG A 32 10.67 -13.15 -5.14
C ARG A 32 11.28 -12.54 -6.41
N LEU A 33 11.03 -11.25 -6.65
CA LEU A 33 11.66 -10.56 -7.76
C LEU A 33 13.18 -10.47 -7.58
N LEU A 34 13.63 -10.08 -6.39
CA LEU A 34 15.07 -9.98 -6.11
C LEU A 34 15.76 -11.34 -6.21
N GLU A 35 15.21 -12.40 -5.58
CA GLU A 35 15.72 -13.76 -5.70
C GLU A 35 15.85 -14.23 -7.15
N SER A 36 14.86 -13.90 -7.98
CA SER A 36 14.87 -14.25 -9.40
C SER A 36 15.99 -13.53 -10.17
N LEU A 37 16.25 -12.27 -9.82
CA LEU A 37 17.32 -11.48 -10.45
C LEU A 37 18.70 -11.92 -9.97
N GLU A 38 18.87 -12.25 -8.70
CA GLU A 38 20.12 -12.81 -8.17
C GLU A 38 20.50 -14.11 -8.89
N LYS A 39 19.53 -15.00 -9.10
CA LYS A 39 19.74 -16.22 -9.90
C LYS A 39 20.08 -15.92 -11.37
N LYS A 40 19.40 -14.93 -11.99
CA LYS A 40 19.63 -14.53 -13.38
C LYS A 40 21.02 -13.96 -13.60
N PHE A 41 21.56 -13.25 -12.61
CA PHE A 41 22.86 -12.59 -12.65
C PHE A 41 23.91 -13.30 -11.79
N GLU A 42 23.71 -14.58 -11.49
CA GLU A 42 24.67 -15.38 -10.75
C GLU A 42 26.04 -15.37 -11.45
N GLY A 43 27.08 -15.01 -10.67
CA GLY A 43 28.46 -14.83 -11.19
C GLY A 43 28.75 -13.45 -11.78
N ASP A 44 27.77 -12.55 -11.93
CA ASP A 44 28.03 -11.14 -12.30
C ASP A 44 28.57 -10.38 -11.07
N LYS A 45 29.79 -9.84 -11.18
CA LYS A 45 30.43 -9.10 -10.10
C LYS A 45 29.83 -7.69 -9.88
N ASN A 46 28.92 -7.24 -10.75
CA ASN A 46 28.31 -5.92 -10.68
C ASN A 46 26.97 -5.95 -9.93
N GLY A 47 27.00 -5.91 -8.60
CA GLY A 47 25.81 -5.87 -7.76
C GLY A 47 24.86 -4.68 -8.06
N PHE A 48 25.38 -3.56 -8.56
CA PHE A 48 24.55 -2.40 -8.93
C PHE A 48 23.57 -2.71 -10.07
N LYS A 49 23.93 -3.63 -10.96
CA LYS A 49 23.08 -4.05 -12.09
C LYS A 49 21.82 -4.75 -11.59
N ILE A 50 21.94 -5.63 -10.59
CA ILE A 50 20.79 -6.34 -9.98
C ILE A 50 19.82 -5.34 -9.37
N TRP A 51 20.33 -4.38 -8.60
CA TRP A 51 19.49 -3.36 -7.97
C TRP A 51 18.83 -2.40 -8.96
N GLY A 52 19.52 -2.02 -10.02
CA GLY A 52 18.96 -1.20 -11.11
C GLY A 52 17.84 -1.92 -11.85
N GLU A 53 18.06 -3.18 -12.18
CA GLU A 53 17.05 -4.02 -12.84
C GLU A 53 15.85 -4.28 -11.91
N TYR A 54 16.10 -4.58 -10.63
CA TYR A 54 15.06 -4.71 -9.61
C TYR A 54 14.18 -3.46 -9.53
N ALA A 55 14.77 -2.30 -9.38
CA ALA A 55 14.02 -1.04 -9.27
C ALA A 55 13.17 -0.79 -10.52
N THR A 56 13.73 -1.00 -11.70
CA THR A 56 13.05 -0.83 -12.99
C THR A 56 11.86 -1.78 -13.11
N GLN A 57 12.06 -3.07 -12.82
CA GLN A 57 11.01 -4.07 -12.94
C GLN A 57 9.92 -3.86 -11.87
N MET A 58 10.30 -3.61 -10.62
CA MET A 58 9.35 -3.41 -9.53
C MET A 58 8.43 -2.23 -9.80
N ILE A 59 8.98 -1.07 -10.12
CA ILE A 59 8.20 0.13 -10.44
C ILE A 59 7.35 -0.08 -11.70
N GLY A 60 7.92 -0.74 -12.71
CA GLY A 60 7.18 -1.08 -13.94
C GLY A 60 5.97 -1.98 -13.69
N VAL A 61 6.11 -2.99 -12.84
CA VAL A 61 5.01 -3.87 -12.44
C VAL A 61 3.94 -3.12 -11.65
N LEU A 62 4.34 -2.30 -10.69
CA LEU A 62 3.39 -1.51 -9.89
C LEU A 62 2.56 -0.55 -10.74
N LYS A 63 3.17 0.11 -11.73
CA LYS A 63 2.43 0.95 -12.68
C LYS A 63 1.43 0.14 -13.51
N LYS A 64 1.81 -1.05 -13.98
CA LYS A 64 0.89 -1.96 -14.69
C LYS A 64 -0.27 -2.42 -13.80
N ILE A 65 0.00 -2.72 -12.52
CA ILE A 65 -1.04 -3.07 -11.54
C ILE A 65 -2.02 -1.91 -11.36
N ARG A 66 -1.52 -0.69 -11.18
CA ARG A 66 -2.35 0.52 -11.07
C ARG A 66 -3.25 0.72 -12.31
N ASP A 67 -2.72 0.44 -13.49
CA ASP A 67 -3.39 0.70 -14.77
C ASP A 67 -4.36 -0.43 -15.19
N LEU A 68 -4.60 -1.42 -14.33
CA LEU A 68 -5.57 -2.48 -14.58
C LEU A 68 -7.01 -1.92 -14.67
N PRO A 69 -7.89 -2.50 -15.50
CA PRO A 69 -9.25 -2.03 -15.70
C PRO A 69 -10.22 -2.45 -14.57
N CYS A 70 -9.75 -2.49 -13.34
CA CYS A 70 -10.51 -2.87 -12.14
C CYS A 70 -9.89 -2.22 -10.91
N HIS A 71 -10.61 -2.24 -9.80
CA HIS A 71 -10.02 -1.82 -8.51
C HIS A 71 -8.97 -2.82 -8.06
N VAL A 72 -7.85 -2.31 -7.59
CA VAL A 72 -6.76 -3.15 -7.08
C VAL A 72 -6.49 -2.81 -5.63
N PHE A 73 -6.48 -3.86 -4.79
CA PHE A 73 -6.10 -3.79 -3.39
C PHE A 73 -4.78 -4.54 -3.21
N VAL A 74 -3.79 -3.87 -2.62
CA VAL A 74 -2.46 -4.45 -2.41
C VAL A 74 -2.08 -4.34 -0.96
N THR A 75 -1.76 -5.46 -0.32
CA THR A 75 -1.22 -5.47 1.04
C THR A 75 0.30 -5.34 1.00
N CYS A 76 0.87 -4.75 2.04
CA CYS A 76 2.31 -4.64 2.24
C CYS A 76 2.61 -4.54 3.73
N LEU A 77 3.66 -5.20 4.20
CA LEU A 77 4.19 -4.94 5.53
C LEU A 77 4.79 -3.54 5.59
N ALA A 78 4.79 -2.94 6.77
CA ALA A 78 5.53 -1.72 7.03
C ALA A 78 6.92 -2.03 7.59
N LYS A 79 7.91 -1.21 7.25
CA LYS A 79 9.22 -1.17 7.89
C LYS A 79 9.45 0.18 8.55
N GLU A 80 10.11 0.14 9.66
CA GLU A 80 10.53 1.31 10.42
C GLU A 80 11.91 1.77 9.96
N GLU A 81 12.08 3.07 9.73
CA GLU A 81 13.36 3.71 9.42
C GLU A 81 13.45 5.05 10.16
N ALA A 82 14.61 5.39 10.72
CA ALA A 82 14.85 6.74 11.22
C ALA A 82 15.22 7.67 10.05
N ASP A 83 14.67 8.88 10.04
CA ASP A 83 15.12 9.92 9.11
C ASP A 83 16.45 10.57 9.58
N ALA A 84 16.95 11.55 8.83
CA ALA A 84 18.20 12.25 9.15
C ALA A 84 18.17 13.00 10.49
N ASN A 85 16.99 13.27 11.04
CA ASN A 85 16.79 13.95 12.33
C ASN A 85 16.49 12.96 13.46
N GLY A 86 16.56 11.64 13.18
CA GLY A 86 16.23 10.59 14.14
C GLY A 86 14.73 10.37 14.36
N VAL A 87 13.87 10.96 13.51
CA VAL A 87 12.42 10.78 13.59
C VAL A 87 12.03 9.47 12.90
N THR A 88 11.28 8.64 13.60
CA THR A 88 10.78 7.36 13.07
C THR A 88 9.81 7.59 11.92
N GLN A 89 10.05 6.89 10.82
CA GLN A 89 9.24 6.88 9.61
C GLN A 89 8.84 5.44 9.27
N TYR A 90 7.63 5.24 8.73
CA TYR A 90 7.10 3.94 8.35
C TYR A 90 6.84 3.87 6.85
N TRP A 91 7.56 3.00 6.16
CA TRP A 91 7.52 2.83 4.72
C TRP A 91 7.04 1.43 4.31
N PRO A 92 6.53 1.23 3.11
CA PRO A 92 6.28 -0.11 2.58
C PRO A 92 7.54 -0.99 2.64
N HIS A 93 7.41 -2.19 3.21
CA HIS A 93 8.51 -3.13 3.36
C HIS A 93 8.78 -3.87 2.03
N VAL A 94 9.55 -3.23 1.18
CA VAL A 94 10.10 -3.81 -0.06
C VAL A 94 11.60 -3.61 -0.12
N LYS A 95 12.29 -4.38 -0.95
CA LYS A 95 13.73 -4.21 -1.16
C LYS A 95 14.03 -2.89 -1.87
N GLY A 96 15.16 -2.27 -1.52
CA GLY A 96 15.59 -1.00 -2.09
C GLY A 96 14.82 0.21 -1.57
N GLN A 97 15.51 1.07 -0.80
CA GLN A 97 14.91 2.25 -0.16
C GLN A 97 14.26 3.21 -1.18
N ALA A 98 14.91 3.42 -2.32
CA ALA A 98 14.39 4.29 -3.38
C ALA A 98 13.05 3.78 -3.94
N VAL A 99 12.90 2.45 -4.09
CA VAL A 99 11.63 1.82 -4.53
C VAL A 99 10.56 1.99 -3.46
N SER A 100 10.87 1.67 -2.20
CA SER A 100 9.98 1.81 -1.06
C SER A 100 9.34 3.21 -1.00
N LYS A 101 10.15 4.26 -1.12
CA LYS A 101 9.72 5.66 -1.07
C LYS A 101 8.88 6.12 -2.27
N GLN A 102 8.97 5.43 -3.41
CA GLN A 102 8.16 5.74 -4.59
C GLN A 102 6.77 5.11 -4.56
N ILE A 103 6.57 4.02 -3.82
CA ILE A 103 5.31 3.25 -3.81
C ILE A 103 4.10 4.12 -3.45
N PRO A 104 4.12 4.96 -2.38
CA PRO A 104 2.97 5.79 -2.04
C PRO A 104 2.55 6.75 -3.17
N ALA A 105 3.47 7.17 -4.02
CA ALA A 105 3.16 8.06 -5.15
C ALA A 105 2.41 7.36 -6.29
N ILE A 106 2.54 6.03 -6.42
CA ILE A 106 1.98 5.25 -7.54
C ILE A 106 0.48 5.02 -7.34
N PHE A 107 0.02 4.72 -6.12
CA PHE A 107 -1.36 4.39 -5.82
C PHE A 107 -2.20 5.64 -5.49
N ASP A 108 -3.51 5.57 -5.70
CA ASP A 108 -4.43 6.67 -5.38
C ASP A 108 -4.66 6.79 -3.88
N HIS A 109 -4.72 5.67 -3.19
CA HIS A 109 -4.91 5.59 -1.76
C HIS A 109 -3.84 4.71 -1.12
N VAL A 110 -3.32 5.16 0.01
CA VAL A 110 -2.39 4.40 0.88
C VAL A 110 -2.93 4.50 2.29
N PHE A 111 -3.40 3.39 2.83
CA PHE A 111 -3.92 3.29 4.18
C PHE A 111 -2.93 2.53 5.05
N CYS A 112 -2.40 3.18 6.06
CA CYS A 112 -1.44 2.56 6.97
C CYS A 112 -2.18 2.02 8.19
N GLY A 113 -2.32 0.70 8.28
CA GLY A 113 -2.94 0.03 9.43
C GLY A 113 -2.07 0.16 10.68
N VAL A 114 -2.59 0.83 11.70
CA VAL A 114 -1.92 1.06 12.98
C VAL A 114 -2.68 0.34 14.09
N ARG A 115 -1.95 -0.38 14.93
CA ARG A 115 -2.49 -1.07 16.09
C ARG A 115 -1.89 -0.48 17.35
N THR A 116 -2.74 -0.04 18.27
CA THR A 116 -2.34 0.42 19.61
C THR A 116 -2.97 -0.44 20.69
N THR A 117 -2.36 -0.44 21.86
CA THR A 117 -2.91 -1.11 23.04
C THR A 117 -3.10 -0.07 24.13
N GLU A 118 -4.33 0.13 24.54
CA GLU A 118 -4.72 1.02 25.63
C GLU A 118 -5.00 0.19 26.88
N LYS A 119 -4.66 0.72 28.04
CA LYS A 119 -5.11 0.14 29.32
C LYS A 119 -6.52 0.65 29.60
N THR A 120 -7.46 -0.26 29.85
CA THR A 120 -8.79 0.10 30.35
C THR A 120 -8.74 0.38 31.85
N ASP A 121 -9.74 1.06 32.38
CA ASP A 121 -9.89 1.29 33.82
C ASP A 121 -9.93 0.00 34.64
N SER A 122 -10.36 -1.12 34.01
CA SER A 122 -10.32 -2.47 34.60
C SER A 122 -8.94 -3.13 34.55
N GLY A 123 -7.91 -2.45 34.00
CA GLY A 123 -6.54 -2.96 33.89
C GLY A 123 -6.30 -3.93 32.74
N HIS A 124 -7.36 -4.33 32.00
CA HIS A 124 -7.21 -5.21 30.86
C HIS A 124 -6.74 -4.45 29.61
N PRO A 125 -5.84 -5.02 28.76
CA PRO A 125 -5.41 -4.37 27.54
C PRO A 125 -6.56 -4.37 26.52
N LYS A 126 -6.89 -3.19 25.99
CA LYS A 126 -7.82 -3.02 24.85
C LYS A 126 -6.99 -2.75 23.60
N VAL A 127 -7.13 -3.61 22.61
CA VAL A 127 -6.53 -3.38 21.29
C VAL A 127 -7.43 -2.44 20.50
N ARG A 128 -6.84 -1.38 19.98
CA ARG A 128 -7.48 -0.43 19.08
C ARG A 128 -6.79 -0.49 17.72
N ARG A 129 -7.58 -0.55 16.65
CA ARG A 129 -7.10 -0.50 15.28
C ARG A 129 -7.49 0.82 14.65
N MET A 130 -6.61 1.37 13.84
CA MET A 130 -6.80 2.64 13.17
C MET A 130 -6.13 2.58 11.81
N PHE A 131 -6.54 3.49 10.91
CA PHE A 131 -5.83 3.69 9.65
C PHE A 131 -5.36 5.14 9.56
N ALA A 132 -4.04 5.34 9.34
CA ALA A 132 -3.54 6.61 8.88
C ALA A 132 -3.81 6.70 7.36
N THR A 133 -4.57 7.72 6.97
CA THR A 133 -5.00 7.98 5.58
C THR A 133 -4.34 9.23 5.00
N ASP A 134 -3.48 9.87 5.77
CA ASP A 134 -2.65 11.02 5.42
C ASP A 134 -1.28 10.88 6.08
N GLU A 135 -0.36 11.80 5.80
CA GLU A 135 0.94 11.84 6.50
C GLU A 135 0.74 12.25 7.95
N VAL A 136 0.97 11.31 8.87
CA VAL A 136 0.80 11.53 10.31
C VAL A 136 1.70 10.60 11.12
N ASN A 137 2.37 11.15 12.13
CA ASN A 137 3.21 10.39 13.07
C ASN A 137 4.23 9.46 12.38
N GLY A 138 4.84 9.92 11.28
CA GLY A 138 5.80 9.15 10.50
C GLY A 138 5.18 8.11 9.55
N TRP A 139 3.87 7.93 9.55
CA TRP A 139 3.16 7.12 8.57
C TRP A 139 2.92 7.89 7.29
N HIS A 140 3.24 7.29 6.14
CA HIS A 140 3.05 7.89 4.82
C HIS A 140 1.73 7.44 4.18
N GLY A 141 0.62 7.72 4.90
CA GLY A 141 -0.72 7.55 4.36
C GLY A 141 -1.02 8.59 3.26
N LYS A 142 -1.98 8.28 2.41
CA LYS A 142 -2.45 9.18 1.35
C LYS A 142 -3.85 8.82 0.91
N SER A 143 -4.68 9.83 0.64
CA SER A 143 -5.95 9.66 -0.04
C SER A 143 -6.13 10.73 -1.11
N ARG A 144 -6.36 10.31 -2.37
CA ARG A 144 -6.77 11.18 -3.49
C ARG A 144 -8.28 11.32 -3.56
N ASP A 145 -8.95 11.42 -2.42
CA ASP A 145 -10.37 11.68 -2.36
C ASP A 145 -10.65 13.19 -2.57
N PRO A 146 -11.29 13.61 -3.69
CA PRO A 146 -11.56 15.01 -3.97
C PRO A 146 -12.41 15.70 -2.90
N LEU A 147 -13.28 14.95 -2.23
CA LEU A 147 -14.17 15.47 -1.19
C LEU A 147 -13.52 15.45 0.20
N ARG A 148 -12.33 14.88 0.36
CA ARG A 148 -11.63 14.74 1.64
C ARG A 148 -12.53 14.15 2.74
N ARG A 149 -13.22 13.04 2.41
CA ARG A 149 -14.20 12.38 3.31
C ARG A 149 -13.55 11.62 4.46
N LEU A 150 -12.25 11.30 4.35
CA LEU A 150 -11.49 10.64 5.39
C LEU A 150 -10.78 11.66 6.29
N ARG A 151 -10.68 11.36 7.58
CA ARG A 151 -9.82 12.08 8.53
C ARG A 151 -8.38 11.57 8.36
N PRO A 152 -7.36 12.33 8.77
CA PRO A 152 -5.96 11.86 8.74
C PRO A 152 -5.73 10.54 9.49
N ILE A 153 -6.50 10.31 10.56
CA ILE A 153 -6.56 9.04 11.29
C ILE A 153 -8.04 8.63 11.38
N GLU A 154 -8.35 7.44 10.90
CA GLU A 154 -9.66 6.82 11.01
C GLU A 154 -9.62 5.69 12.03
N ASP A 155 -10.48 5.79 13.04
CA ASP A 155 -10.66 4.79 14.09
C ASP A 155 -11.69 3.78 13.60
N CYS A 156 -11.24 2.75 12.96
CA CYS A 156 -12.07 1.67 12.45
C CYS A 156 -11.27 0.37 12.35
N ASP A 157 -11.96 -0.75 12.49
CA ASP A 157 -11.35 -2.07 12.49
C ASP A 157 -11.15 -2.63 11.07
N ASP A 158 -11.85 -2.06 10.07
CA ASP A 158 -11.97 -2.65 8.75
C ASP A 158 -11.78 -1.58 7.64
N VAL A 159 -11.01 -1.92 6.64
CA VAL A 159 -10.78 -1.08 5.45
C VAL A 159 -12.07 -0.83 4.66
N THR A 160 -13.06 -1.72 4.76
CA THR A 160 -14.36 -1.53 4.08
C THR A 160 -15.12 -0.33 4.59
N GLU A 161 -14.92 0.05 5.86
CA GLU A 161 -15.49 1.30 6.41
C GLU A 161 -14.90 2.53 5.72
N LEU A 162 -13.59 2.53 5.41
CA LEU A 162 -12.95 3.61 4.65
C LEU A 162 -13.54 3.70 3.24
N LEU A 163 -13.70 2.55 2.58
CA LEU A 163 -14.28 2.47 1.23
C LEU A 163 -15.74 2.94 1.23
N ALA A 164 -16.52 2.60 2.25
CA ALA A 164 -17.89 3.07 2.42
C ALA A 164 -17.94 4.61 2.55
N LYS A 165 -17.09 5.19 3.42
CA LYS A 165 -16.98 6.66 3.57
C LYS A 165 -16.59 7.34 2.26
N MET A 166 -15.66 6.78 1.51
CA MET A 166 -15.22 7.32 0.21
C MET A 166 -16.29 7.20 -0.88
N SER A 167 -17.25 6.30 -0.71
CA SER A 167 -18.38 6.13 -1.62
C SER A 167 -19.58 7.03 -1.31
N GLU A 168 -19.55 7.77 -0.20
CA GLU A 168 -20.60 8.71 0.17
C GLU A 168 -20.81 9.79 -0.90
N THR A 169 -22.06 10.14 -1.16
CA THR A 169 -22.39 11.34 -1.94
C THR A 169 -22.01 12.60 -1.16
N GLN A 170 -21.93 13.74 -1.85
CA GLN A 170 -21.65 15.04 -1.18
C GLN A 170 -22.69 15.35 -0.10
N GLU A 171 -23.97 15.00 -0.33
CA GLU A 171 -25.04 15.22 0.63
C GLU A 171 -24.88 14.35 1.88
N GLN A 172 -24.57 13.07 1.71
CA GLN A 172 -24.30 12.14 2.81
C GLN A 172 -23.11 12.60 3.65
N PHE A 173 -22.02 12.99 2.98
CA PHE A 173 -20.82 13.52 3.63
C PHE A 173 -21.13 14.76 4.46
N ASN A 174 -21.89 15.73 3.89
CA ASN A 174 -22.25 16.94 4.61
C ASN A 174 -23.08 16.63 5.86
N LYS A 175 -24.05 15.70 5.76
CA LYS A 175 -24.84 15.26 6.92
C LYS A 175 -23.96 14.66 8.03
N ARG A 176 -23.02 13.77 7.65
CA ARG A 176 -22.07 13.15 8.61
C ARG A 176 -21.13 14.16 9.27
N LYS A 177 -20.74 15.23 8.57
CA LYS A 177 -19.84 16.25 9.10
C LYS A 177 -20.48 17.15 10.15
N VAL A 178 -21.80 17.26 10.16
CA VAL A 178 -22.59 18.11 11.07
C VAL A 178 -23.07 17.32 12.30
N ALA A 179 -23.14 15.99 12.21
CA ALA A 179 -23.49 15.08 13.31
C ALA A 179 -22.29 14.81 14.24
#